data_982dcb97c0551afe3ce7eb6cb97a326a
#
_entry.id   982dcb97c0551afe3ce7eb6cb97a326a
#
_cell.length_a   1.000
_cell.length_b   1.000
_cell.length_c   1.000
_cell.angle_alpha   90.00
_cell.angle_beta   90.00
_cell.angle_gamma   90.00
#
_symmetry.space_group_name_H-M   'P 1'
#
loop_
_entity.id
_entity.type
_entity.pdbx_description
1 polymer ?
#
loop_
_entity_poly.entity_id
_entity_poly.type
_entity_poly.pdbx_seq_one_letter_code
_entity_poly.pdbx_strand_id
1 'polypeptide(L)'
;MGSKIARQQARNFFKVIGNLCDNPQKGFTVDSQLFVFFKVRTRFNNSYVDVPIIITGSTGDAFATKYKAGDLIYVEGMFINLDNKIQLWTTHHRLIKQSKKKPEVIDNFKKTVELYSLDGIDRRDKQWEERIEN
;
A
#
# COMPACT_ATOMS: atom_id res chain seq x y z
N MET A 1 -27.26 -8.39 -28.69
CA MET A 1 -26.92 -8.54 -27.34
C MET A 1 -25.43 -8.58 -27.07
N GLY A 2 -24.65 -8.55 -28.09
CA GLY A 2 -23.22 -8.44 -27.90
C GLY A 2 -22.84 -7.20 -27.13
N SER A 3 -23.59 -6.12 -27.29
CA SER A 3 -23.28 -4.88 -26.58
C SER A 3 -23.48 -5.03 -25.07
N LYS A 4 -24.43 -5.82 -24.65
CA LYS A 4 -24.62 -6.07 -23.23
C LYS A 4 -23.42 -6.79 -22.64
N ILE A 5 -22.97 -7.82 -23.34
CA ILE A 5 -21.84 -8.58 -22.88
C ILE A 5 -20.60 -7.70 -22.79
N ALA A 6 -20.40 -6.86 -23.81
CA ALA A 6 -19.27 -5.96 -23.82
C ALA A 6 -19.29 -5.00 -22.65
N ARG A 7 -20.47 -4.47 -22.34
CA ARG A 7 -20.56 -3.52 -21.24
C ARG A 7 -20.28 -4.17 -19.89
N GLN A 8 -20.54 -5.47 -19.77
CA GLN A 8 -20.36 -6.16 -18.51
C GLN A 8 -18.93 -6.66 -18.31
N GLN A 9 -18.14 -6.66 -19.35
CA GLN A 9 -16.80 -7.23 -19.28
C GLN A 9 -15.75 -6.29 -18.73
N ALA A 10 -15.88 -5.01 -19.04
CA ALA A 10 -14.81 -4.09 -18.72
C ALA A 10 -15.01 -3.56 -17.30
N ARG A 11 -14.21 -4.06 -16.41
CA ARG A 11 -14.19 -3.56 -15.05
C ARG A 11 -12.77 -3.29 -14.66
N ASN A 12 -12.58 -2.15 -14.06
CA ASN A 12 -11.25 -1.69 -13.69
C ASN A 12 -11.28 -1.29 -12.22
N PHE A 13 -10.96 -2.25 -11.37
CA PHE A 13 -10.84 -1.92 -9.96
C PHE A 13 -9.93 -2.93 -9.27
N PHE A 14 -9.41 -2.53 -8.13
CA PHE A 14 -8.68 -3.43 -7.24
C PHE A 14 -9.16 -3.21 -5.81
N LYS A 15 -8.97 -4.22 -5.00
CA LYS A 15 -9.23 -4.16 -3.57
C LYS A 15 -8.11 -4.89 -2.86
N VAL A 16 -7.54 -4.27 -1.84
CA VAL A 16 -6.43 -4.84 -1.09
C VAL A 16 -6.65 -4.60 0.38
N ILE A 17 -6.44 -5.62 1.16
CA ILE A 17 -6.40 -5.50 2.62
C ILE A 17 -5.03 -5.98 3.05
N GLY A 18 -4.35 -5.19 3.85
CA GLY A 18 -3.04 -5.56 4.33
C GLY A 18 -2.45 -4.50 5.21
N ASN A 19 -1.22 -4.74 5.60
CA ASN A 19 -0.53 -3.83 6.50
C ASN A 19 0.34 -2.87 5.71
N LEU A 20 0.29 -1.62 6.11
CA LEU A 20 1.14 -0.60 5.50
C LEU A 20 2.59 -0.94 5.79
N CYS A 21 3.39 -1.06 4.74
CA CYS A 21 4.77 -1.50 4.89
C CYS A 21 5.64 -0.45 5.57
N ASP A 22 5.36 0.80 5.27
CA ASP A 22 6.15 1.92 5.78
C ASP A 22 5.22 3.12 5.83
N ASN A 23 5.70 4.21 6.40
CA ASN A 23 4.91 5.44 6.39
C ASN A 23 4.73 5.90 4.95
N PRO A 24 3.54 6.41 4.60
CA PRO A 24 3.32 6.90 3.24
C PRO A 24 4.28 8.04 2.91
N GLN A 25 4.72 8.10 1.68
CA GLN A 25 5.71 9.08 1.25
C GLN A 25 5.08 10.03 0.24
N LYS A 26 5.27 11.32 0.47
CA LYS A 26 4.75 12.35 -0.41
C LYS A 26 5.73 12.65 -1.53
N GLY A 27 5.21 12.96 -2.69
CA GLY A 27 6.00 13.39 -3.82
C GLY A 27 5.19 14.32 -4.69
N PHE A 28 5.81 14.81 -5.74
CA PHE A 28 5.15 15.71 -6.66
C PHE A 28 5.41 15.25 -8.09
N THR A 29 4.38 15.36 -8.91
CA THR A 29 4.52 15.10 -10.33
C THR A 29 5.29 16.24 -11.00
N VAL A 30 5.60 16.04 -12.28
CA VAL A 30 6.30 17.05 -13.05
C VAL A 30 5.55 18.38 -13.07
N ASP A 31 4.23 18.31 -13.09
CA ASP A 31 3.39 19.51 -13.09
C ASP A 31 2.95 19.89 -11.68
N SER A 32 3.73 19.50 -10.68
CA SER A 32 3.59 19.94 -9.30
C SER A 32 2.33 19.47 -8.60
N GLN A 33 1.76 18.37 -9.04
CA GLN A 33 0.63 17.80 -8.35
C GLN A 33 1.11 16.85 -7.26
N LEU A 34 0.50 16.95 -6.10
CA LEU A 34 0.85 16.08 -4.98
C LEU A 34 0.37 14.66 -5.21
N PHE A 35 1.24 13.72 -4.93
CA PHE A 35 0.83 12.33 -4.83
C PHE A 35 1.50 11.71 -3.61
N VAL A 36 0.91 10.62 -3.14
CA VAL A 36 1.45 9.87 -2.01
C VAL A 36 1.65 8.44 -2.48
N PHE A 37 2.82 7.92 -2.22
CA PHE A 37 3.20 6.57 -2.56
C PHE A 37 3.25 5.73 -1.30
N PHE A 38 2.69 4.53 -1.36
CA PHE A 38 2.73 3.62 -0.23
C PHE A 38 2.67 2.18 -0.73
N LYS A 39 3.07 1.27 0.12
CA LYS A 39 2.99 -0.16 -0.16
C LYS A 39 2.18 -0.85 0.90
N VAL A 40 1.35 -1.77 0.47
CA VAL A 40 0.53 -2.57 1.37
C VAL A 40 0.99 -4.01 1.26
N ARG A 41 1.32 -4.61 2.38
CA ARG A 41 1.71 -6.01 2.41
C ARG A 41 0.48 -6.85 2.60
N THR A 42 0.22 -7.70 1.63
CA THR A 42 -0.90 -8.62 1.67
C THR A 42 -0.40 -10.04 1.46
N ARG A 43 -1.27 -10.99 1.68
CA ARG A 43 -0.89 -12.39 1.63
C ARG A 43 -1.32 -13.03 0.33
N PHE A 44 -0.47 -13.87 -0.21
CA PHE A 44 -0.81 -14.68 -1.36
C PHE A 44 -0.28 -16.10 -1.10
N ASN A 45 -1.19 -17.05 -0.87
CA ASN A 45 -0.84 -18.41 -0.49
C ASN A 45 0.03 -18.38 0.78
N ASN A 46 1.24 -18.90 0.70
CA ASN A 46 2.13 -18.95 1.86
C ASN A 46 3.18 -17.86 1.83
N SER A 47 3.00 -16.86 1.00
CA SER A 47 3.97 -15.79 0.88
C SER A 47 3.27 -14.44 0.97
N TYR A 48 4.06 -13.39 1.02
CA TYR A 48 3.56 -12.03 1.10
C TYR A 48 3.91 -11.27 -0.16
N VAL A 49 3.05 -10.34 -0.50
CA VAL A 49 3.23 -9.48 -1.66
C VAL A 49 3.13 -8.04 -1.19
N ASP A 50 4.11 -7.24 -1.55
CA ASP A 50 4.08 -5.81 -1.26
C ASP A 50 3.54 -5.10 -2.49
N VAL A 51 2.36 -4.53 -2.35
CA VAL A 51 1.63 -3.93 -3.46
C VAL A 51 1.87 -2.43 -3.45
N PRO A 52 2.50 -1.87 -4.49
CA PRO A 52 2.71 -0.43 -4.57
C PRO A 52 1.44 0.26 -5.04
N ILE A 53 1.07 1.32 -4.35
CA ILE A 53 -0.18 2.02 -4.58
C ILE A 53 0.06 3.50 -4.44
N ILE A 54 -0.71 4.30 -5.19
CA ILE A 54 -0.63 5.75 -5.08
C ILE A 54 -2.01 6.33 -4.77
N ILE A 55 -1.98 7.52 -4.22
CA ILE A 55 -3.17 8.33 -4.02
C ILE A 55 -2.78 9.78 -4.28
N THR A 56 -3.65 10.54 -4.92
CA THR A 56 -3.30 11.86 -5.40
C THR A 56 -4.14 12.95 -4.75
N GLY A 57 -3.65 14.18 -4.82
CA GLY A 57 -4.40 15.34 -4.42
C GLY A 57 -4.49 15.51 -2.92
N SER A 58 -5.47 16.30 -2.49
CA SER A 58 -5.68 16.59 -1.08
C SER A 58 -6.01 15.33 -0.29
N THR A 59 -6.64 14.35 -0.93
CA THR A 59 -6.91 13.08 -0.25
C THR A 59 -5.62 12.34 0.06
N GLY A 60 -4.59 12.52 -0.77
CA GLY A 60 -3.30 11.93 -0.49
C GLY A 60 -2.66 12.52 0.75
N ASP A 61 -2.77 13.83 0.90
CA ASP A 61 -2.23 14.48 2.07
C ASP A 61 -2.91 13.98 3.34
N ALA A 62 -4.22 13.86 3.30
CA ALA A 62 -4.98 13.33 4.43
C ALA A 62 -4.57 11.88 4.73
N PHE A 63 -4.37 11.09 3.69
CA PHE A 63 -3.93 9.71 3.84
C PHE A 63 -2.58 9.65 4.56
N ALA A 64 -1.64 10.45 4.10
CA ALA A 64 -0.30 10.43 4.67
C ALA A 64 -0.29 10.88 6.13
N THR A 65 -1.22 11.73 6.50
CA THR A 65 -1.33 12.19 7.88
C THR A 65 -1.98 11.14 8.77
N LYS A 66 -2.93 10.41 8.20
CA LYS A 66 -3.77 9.49 8.97
C LYS A 66 -3.11 8.14 9.23
N TYR A 67 -2.39 7.61 8.24
CA TYR A 67 -1.90 6.23 8.30
C TYR A 67 -0.41 6.16 8.57
N LYS A 68 -0.02 5.11 9.27
CA LYS A 68 1.37 4.88 9.67
C LYS A 68 1.76 3.44 9.38
N ALA A 69 3.05 3.21 9.33
CA ALA A 69 3.58 1.87 9.16
C ALA A 69 2.94 0.90 10.14
N GLY A 70 2.55 -0.26 9.64
CA GLY A 70 1.96 -1.31 10.45
C GLY A 70 0.45 -1.27 10.54
N ASP A 71 -0.18 -0.16 10.19
CA ASP A 71 -1.64 -0.09 10.20
C ASP A 71 -2.23 -1.10 9.22
N LEU A 72 -3.28 -1.77 9.65
CA LEU A 72 -4.03 -2.66 8.77
C LEU A 72 -5.10 -1.84 8.08
N ILE A 73 -5.04 -1.76 6.77
CA ILE A 73 -5.91 -0.88 6.01
C ILE A 73 -6.57 -1.62 4.87
N TYR A 74 -7.68 -1.06 4.44
CA TYR A 74 -8.40 -1.45 3.25
C TYR A 74 -8.23 -0.35 2.21
N VAL A 75 -7.88 -0.73 0.99
CA VAL A 75 -7.68 0.20 -0.09
C VAL A 75 -8.38 -0.34 -1.32
N GLU A 76 -9.09 0.51 -2.02
CA GLU A 76 -9.65 0.15 -3.30
C GLU A 76 -9.45 1.29 -4.27
N GLY A 77 -9.47 0.96 -5.55
CA GLY A 77 -9.28 1.95 -6.57
C GLY A 77 -9.24 1.35 -7.95
N MET A 78 -8.49 1.98 -8.81
CA MET A 78 -8.45 1.64 -10.23
C MET A 78 -7.02 1.47 -10.69
N PHE A 79 -6.85 0.67 -11.74
CA PHE A 79 -5.58 0.61 -12.45
C PHE A 79 -5.53 1.75 -13.44
N ILE A 80 -4.45 2.51 -13.42
CA ILE A 80 -4.25 3.58 -14.39
C ILE A 80 -2.93 3.38 -15.10
N ASN A 81 -2.80 4.05 -16.23
CA ASN A 81 -1.56 4.03 -16.99
C ASN A 81 -0.87 5.36 -16.75
N LEU A 82 0.30 5.31 -16.15
CA LEU A 82 1.09 6.49 -15.88
C LEU A 82 2.49 6.24 -16.40
N ASP A 83 2.91 7.03 -17.39
CA ASP A 83 4.24 6.89 -18.01
C ASP A 83 4.48 5.47 -18.51
N ASN A 84 3.48 4.91 -19.17
CA ASN A 84 3.52 3.56 -19.75
C ASN A 84 3.68 2.46 -18.70
N LYS A 85 3.34 2.76 -17.47
CA LYS A 85 3.35 1.77 -16.41
C LYS A 85 1.99 1.71 -15.76
N ILE A 86 1.60 0.51 -15.36
CA ILE A 86 0.35 0.31 -14.66
C ILE A 86 0.57 0.71 -13.21
N GLN A 87 -0.30 1.58 -12.70
CA GLN A 87 -0.28 2.01 -11.31
C GLN A 87 -1.63 1.73 -10.69
N LEU A 88 -1.62 1.45 -9.41
CA LEU A 88 -2.85 1.27 -8.64
C LEU A 88 -3.16 2.61 -7.98
N TRP A 89 -4.29 3.18 -8.36
CA TRP A 89 -4.69 4.52 -7.92
C TRP A 89 -5.87 4.40 -6.97
N THR A 90 -5.71 4.94 -5.76
CA THR A 90 -6.67 4.79 -4.68
C THR A 90 -7.86 5.72 -4.88
N THR A 91 -9.06 5.17 -4.74
CA THR A 91 -10.28 5.96 -4.69
C THR A 91 -10.94 5.92 -3.32
N HIS A 92 -10.76 4.84 -2.60
CA HIS A 92 -11.32 4.68 -1.25
C HIS A 92 -10.33 3.97 -0.36
N HIS A 93 -10.33 4.34 0.90
CA HIS A 93 -9.48 3.68 1.88
C HIS A 93 -10.13 3.76 3.25
N ARG A 94 -9.73 2.84 4.10
CA ARG A 94 -10.33 2.75 5.42
C ARG A 94 -9.34 2.06 6.37
N LEU A 95 -9.27 2.56 7.59
CA LEU A 95 -8.48 1.92 8.63
C LEU A 95 -9.26 0.75 9.19
N ILE A 96 -8.64 -0.41 9.22
CA ILE A 96 -9.23 -1.59 9.85
C ILE A 96 -8.73 -1.74 11.27
N LYS A 97 -7.42 -1.63 11.43
CA LYS A 97 -6.84 -1.78 12.76
C LYS A 97 -5.58 -0.93 12.83
N GLN A 98 -5.54 -0.05 13.80
CA GLN A 98 -4.40 0.81 14.01
C GLN A 98 -3.24 0.02 14.59
N SER A 99 -2.04 0.34 14.16
CA SER A 99 -0.85 -0.24 14.75
C SER A 99 -0.79 0.17 16.22
N LYS A 100 -0.51 -0.79 17.08
CA LYS A 100 -0.41 -0.52 18.51
C LYS A 100 0.98 -0.09 18.93
N LYS A 101 1.89 -0.03 18.01
CA LYS A 101 3.28 0.27 18.33
C LYS A 101 3.44 1.74 18.61
N LYS A 102 4.20 2.02 19.66
CA LYS A 102 4.51 3.39 20.02
C LYS A 102 5.55 3.93 19.04
N PRO A 103 5.72 5.25 18.98
CA PRO A 103 6.65 5.83 18.02
C PRO A 103 8.05 5.24 18.05
N GLU A 104 8.63 5.04 19.22
CA GLU A 104 9.96 4.46 19.28
C GLU A 104 9.98 3.01 18.82
N VAL A 105 8.89 2.29 19.02
CA VAL A 105 8.78 0.92 18.52
C VAL A 105 8.64 0.94 17.01
N ILE A 106 7.95 1.93 16.48
CA ILE A 106 7.84 2.10 15.03
C ILE A 106 9.20 2.35 14.42
N ASP A 107 10.02 3.16 15.08
CA ASP A 107 11.39 3.41 14.60
C ASP A 107 12.20 2.12 14.59
N ASN A 108 12.06 1.33 15.64
CA ASN A 108 12.74 0.03 15.69
C ASN A 108 12.22 -0.89 14.60
N PHE A 109 10.95 -0.82 14.34
CA PHE A 109 10.34 -1.60 13.27
C PHE A 109 10.94 -1.24 11.92
N LYS A 110 11.09 0.05 11.66
CA LYS A 110 11.69 0.51 10.42
C LYS A 110 13.13 0.02 10.30
N LYS A 111 13.89 0.15 11.37
CA LYS A 111 15.26 -0.35 11.36
C LYS A 111 15.32 -1.83 11.08
N THR A 112 14.40 -2.57 11.68
CA THR A 112 14.33 -4.00 11.48
C THR A 112 14.03 -4.33 10.02
N VAL A 113 13.10 -3.62 9.44
CA VAL A 113 12.74 -3.82 8.04
C VAL A 113 13.93 -3.53 7.14
N GLU A 114 14.65 -2.46 7.41
CA GLU A 114 15.82 -2.11 6.64
C GLU A 114 16.89 -3.19 6.72
N LEU A 115 17.12 -3.70 7.91
CA LEU A 115 18.08 -4.77 8.09
C LEU A 115 17.69 -5.99 7.28
N TYR A 116 16.44 -6.37 7.37
CA TYR A 116 15.97 -7.56 6.68
C TYR A 116 15.94 -7.38 5.19
N SER A 117 15.78 -6.16 4.74
CA SER A 117 15.86 -5.87 3.31
C SER A 117 17.23 -6.21 2.74
N LEU A 118 18.24 -6.16 3.57
CA LEU A 118 19.61 -6.44 3.15
C LEU A 118 19.96 -7.90 3.25
N ASP A 119 19.14 -8.67 3.94
CA ASP A 119 19.50 -10.02 4.33
C ASP A 119 18.90 -11.12 3.47
N GLY A 120 18.20 -10.76 2.45
CA GLY A 120 17.58 -11.77 1.63
C GLY A 120 16.10 -11.86 1.88
N ILE A 121 15.42 -12.26 0.85
CA ILE A 121 13.98 -12.14 0.80
C ILE A 121 13.28 -13.05 1.79
N ASP A 122 13.69 -14.31 1.85
CA ASP A 122 12.96 -15.28 2.68
C ASP A 122 13.01 -14.92 4.14
N ARG A 123 14.20 -14.58 4.61
CA ARG A 123 14.35 -14.24 6.01
C ARG A 123 13.67 -12.92 6.31
N ARG A 124 13.78 -11.99 5.41
CA ARG A 124 13.13 -10.71 5.56
C ARG A 124 11.63 -10.88 5.66
N ASP A 125 11.07 -11.68 4.79
CA ASP A 125 9.63 -11.89 4.77
C ASP A 125 9.15 -12.54 6.06
N LYS A 126 9.90 -13.48 6.55
CA LYS A 126 9.53 -14.16 7.77
C LYS A 126 9.55 -13.21 8.97
N GLN A 127 10.59 -12.41 9.07
CA GLN A 127 10.70 -11.46 10.15
C GLN A 127 9.64 -10.38 10.05
N TRP A 128 9.37 -9.95 8.85
CA TRP A 128 8.33 -8.99 8.59
C TRP A 128 6.98 -9.52 9.03
N GLU A 129 6.73 -10.76 8.72
CA GLU A 129 5.49 -11.42 9.08
C GLU A 129 5.27 -11.40 10.59
N GLU A 130 6.30 -11.76 11.32
CA GLU A 130 6.21 -11.76 12.77
C GLU A 130 5.89 -10.39 13.33
N ARG A 131 6.47 -9.38 12.78
CA ARG A 131 6.26 -8.02 13.26
C ARG A 131 4.88 -7.50 12.96
N ILE A 132 4.38 -7.82 11.81
CA ILE A 132 3.07 -7.32 11.41
C ILE A 132 1.96 -8.02 12.16
N GLU A 133 2.09 -9.30 12.40
CA GLU A 133 1.05 -10.07 13.05
C GLU A 133 1.02 -9.84 14.57
N ASN A 134 2.11 -9.43 15.13
CA ASN A 134 2.18 -9.12 16.53
C ASN A 134 1.85 -7.67 16.80
#